data_c06d962fe11ee42d41094338bbf4085d
#
_entry.id   c06d962fe11ee42d41094338bbf4085d
#
_cell.length_a   1.000
_cell.length_b   1.000
_cell.length_c   1.000
_cell.angle_alpha   90.00
_cell.angle_beta   90.00
_cell.angle_gamma   90.00
#
_symmetry.space_group_name_H-M   'P 1'
#
loop_
_entity.id
_entity.type
_entity.pdbx_description
1 polymer ?
#
loop_
_entity_poly.entity_id
_entity_poly.type
_entity_poly.pdbx_seq_one_letter_code
_entity_poly.pdbx_strand_id
1 'polypeptide(L)'
;MHPSHPCGAHPLTIMMQDARPMHVRPVTWARSVALMLSLAAAQVFAQTASTPSAATPGAASGAATTTASGGEVYDLLIGTYTGGGKSEGIYVYRFDTGNGDLSRIASAQTVNPSYLVVSRDRNYVYAVNELPGDNGPASQRGGVSAFRFDRASGQLSFLNRVSSDGNDPCYLAISPDGKYLLTANYSVASNPGGSFAVFPLASDGRVGASVLTVHHEGSGPVKGRQDNSHVHSTVFSPDGRYLFAQDLGVDKVFGYRYTPEPSQSGRGLFSPTEGRYTQIKPGSGPRHLIFDESGKHAYLTTELNASVLVFDYRDGNLTLVQTASLIKPGFRGKIGGGAIHLSPDGRFLYATNRGDANEIVAFSVDPNNGHVKLLKRYSTLGKTPREFAIDPTGRWLIVGNQESDSAYFFRRDPQTGELASDPKELSIGSPVDFKFVSPS
;
A
#
# COMPACT_ATOMS: atom_id res chain seq x y z
N MET A 1 42.91 -51.82 12.20
CA MET A 1 42.18 -52.96 12.84
C MET A 1 40.76 -52.51 13.11
N HIS A 2 39.83 -53.09 12.36
CA HIS A 2 38.38 -53.06 12.63
C HIS A 2 38.04 -53.85 13.88
N PRO A 3 36.86 -53.65 14.52
CA PRO A 3 35.61 -54.09 13.89
C PRO A 3 34.38 -53.16 14.09
N SER A 4 33.49 -53.28 13.11
CA SER A 4 32.09 -52.92 13.00
C SER A 4 31.14 -53.68 13.93
N HIS A 5 30.03 -53.01 14.40
CA HIS A 5 28.79 -53.71 14.75
C HIS A 5 27.56 -52.87 14.36
N PRO A 6 26.49 -53.51 13.88
CA PRO A 6 25.29 -52.81 13.35
C PRO A 6 24.20 -52.67 14.44
N CYS A 7 23.40 -51.57 14.34
CA CYS A 7 22.25 -51.40 15.16
C CYS A 7 20.96 -51.65 14.39
N GLY A 8 20.13 -52.55 14.96
CA GLY A 8 18.94 -53.10 14.34
C GLY A 8 17.73 -52.15 14.30
N ALA A 9 16.92 -52.36 13.30
CA ALA A 9 15.62 -51.71 13.12
C ALA A 9 14.53 -52.45 13.94
N HIS A 10 13.71 -51.71 14.67
CA HIS A 10 12.45 -52.19 15.22
C HIS A 10 11.27 -51.53 14.47
N PRO A 11 10.27 -52.30 14.05
CA PRO A 11 9.07 -51.77 13.44
C PRO A 11 8.05 -51.32 14.49
N LEU A 12 7.54 -50.09 14.37
CA LEU A 12 6.40 -49.56 15.14
C LEU A 12 5.10 -49.98 14.47
N THR A 13 4.33 -50.81 15.15
CA THR A 13 2.98 -51.24 14.80
C THR A 13 2.01 -50.08 15.07
N ILE A 14 1.30 -49.63 14.04
CA ILE A 14 0.24 -48.61 14.15
C ILE A 14 -1.07 -49.37 14.46
N MET A 15 -1.66 -49.11 15.64
CA MET A 15 -3.03 -49.51 15.94
C MET A 15 -3.99 -48.47 15.36
N MET A 16 -4.86 -48.94 14.43
CA MET A 16 -6.04 -48.21 13.99
C MET A 16 -7.14 -48.34 15.05
N GLN A 17 -7.65 -47.25 15.57
CA GLN A 17 -8.90 -47.20 16.33
C GLN A 17 -10.04 -46.72 15.44
N ASP A 18 -11.10 -47.55 15.39
CA ASP A 18 -12.35 -47.29 14.70
C ASP A 18 -13.10 -46.08 15.25
N ALA A 19 -13.40 -45.10 14.40
CA ALA A 19 -14.32 -44.03 14.70
C ALA A 19 -15.69 -44.29 14.07
N ARG A 20 -16.72 -44.42 14.91
CA ARG A 20 -18.13 -44.55 14.50
C ARG A 20 -18.71 -43.23 14.08
N PRO A 21 -19.62 -43.16 13.10
CA PRO A 21 -20.23 -41.91 12.66
C PRO A 21 -21.32 -41.42 13.62
N MET A 22 -21.26 -40.13 13.98
CA MET A 22 -22.34 -39.40 14.68
C MET A 22 -23.43 -38.96 13.71
N HIS A 23 -24.65 -39.38 14.00
CA HIS A 23 -25.87 -38.88 13.33
C HIS A 23 -26.20 -37.46 13.79
N VAL A 24 -26.26 -36.52 12.86
CA VAL A 24 -26.77 -35.17 13.08
C VAL A 24 -28.22 -35.10 12.57
N ARG A 25 -29.16 -34.74 13.46
CA ARG A 25 -30.57 -34.51 13.11
C ARG A 25 -30.74 -33.06 12.56
N PRO A 26 -31.58 -32.86 11.54
CA PRO A 26 -31.86 -31.50 11.04
C PRO A 26 -32.85 -30.75 11.93
N VAL A 27 -32.55 -29.52 12.24
CA VAL A 27 -33.45 -28.57 12.90
C VAL A 27 -34.16 -27.74 11.81
N THR A 28 -35.47 -27.92 11.75
CA THR A 28 -36.36 -27.14 10.88
C THR A 28 -36.71 -25.79 11.56
N TRP A 29 -36.46 -24.69 10.88
CA TRP A 29 -36.97 -23.36 11.29
C TRP A 29 -38.15 -22.96 10.43
N ALA A 30 -39.29 -22.74 11.09
CA ALA A 30 -40.53 -22.28 10.49
C ALA A 30 -40.43 -20.78 10.11
N ARG A 31 -40.96 -20.46 8.93
CA ARG A 31 -41.12 -19.09 8.41
C ARG A 31 -42.34 -18.44 9.08
N SER A 32 -42.15 -17.22 9.59
CA SER A 32 -43.28 -16.28 9.85
C SER A 32 -43.08 -15.04 9.00
N VAL A 33 -43.98 -14.86 8.04
CA VAL A 33 -44.12 -13.66 7.22
C VAL A 33 -45.10 -12.74 7.92
N ALA A 34 -44.68 -11.53 8.28
CA ALA A 34 -45.56 -10.46 8.69
C ALA A 34 -45.54 -9.34 7.65
N LEU A 35 -46.67 -9.16 6.99
CA LEU A 35 -46.95 -8.15 5.97
C LEU A 35 -47.46 -6.90 6.72
N MET A 36 -46.75 -5.75 6.55
CA MET A 36 -47.31 -4.45 6.94
C MET A 36 -47.33 -3.50 5.73
N LEU A 37 -48.54 -3.21 5.29
CA LEU A 37 -48.83 -2.09 4.39
C LEU A 37 -48.89 -0.79 5.24
N SER A 38 -48.25 0.28 4.75
CA SER A 38 -48.58 1.64 5.18
C SER A 38 -48.67 2.59 3.99
N LEU A 39 -49.78 3.28 3.93
CA LEU A 39 -50.25 4.22 2.91
C LEU A 39 -49.32 5.46 2.80
N ALA A 40 -49.11 5.89 1.57
CA ALA A 40 -48.55 7.19 1.22
C ALA A 40 -49.66 8.26 1.21
N ALA A 41 -49.44 9.40 1.87
CA ALA A 41 -50.21 10.62 1.69
C ALA A 41 -49.35 11.67 0.98
N ALA A 42 -49.76 12.06 -0.22
CA ALA A 42 -49.18 13.16 -0.97
C ALA A 42 -49.71 14.50 -0.46
N GLN A 43 -48.83 15.45 -0.21
CA GLN A 43 -49.22 16.86 -0.03
C GLN A 43 -48.54 17.70 -1.13
N VAL A 44 -49.39 18.31 -1.92
CA VAL A 44 -49.07 19.33 -2.94
C VAL A 44 -49.02 20.69 -2.23
N PHE A 45 -47.91 21.43 -2.41
CA PHE A 45 -47.88 22.87 -2.08
C PHE A 45 -47.57 23.68 -3.32
N ALA A 46 -48.44 24.66 -3.53
CA ALA A 46 -48.47 25.58 -4.65
C ALA A 46 -47.35 26.65 -4.57
N GLN A 47 -46.83 26.97 -5.74
CA GLN A 47 -45.92 28.10 -5.96
C GLN A 47 -46.73 29.42 -5.97
N THR A 48 -46.21 30.42 -5.25
CA THR A 48 -46.57 31.82 -5.51
C THR A 48 -45.31 32.57 -5.95
N ALA A 49 -45.37 33.11 -7.15
CA ALA A 49 -44.39 34.01 -7.71
C ALA A 49 -44.53 35.44 -7.17
N SER A 50 -43.43 36.06 -6.82
CA SER A 50 -43.35 37.52 -6.59
C SER A 50 -42.19 38.12 -7.41
N THR A 51 -42.52 39.12 -8.20
CA THR A 51 -41.71 39.92 -9.12
C THR A 51 -40.78 40.88 -8.38
N PRO A 52 -39.64 41.29 -8.98
CA PRO A 52 -38.61 42.10 -8.31
C PRO A 52 -38.87 43.61 -8.47
N SER A 53 -38.59 44.35 -7.40
CA SER A 53 -38.51 45.80 -7.40
C SER A 53 -37.04 46.26 -7.59
N ALA A 54 -36.84 47.22 -8.48
CA ALA A 54 -35.56 47.82 -8.78
C ALA A 54 -35.13 48.84 -7.70
N ALA A 55 -33.86 48.83 -7.31
CA ALA A 55 -33.21 49.89 -6.53
C ALA A 55 -31.83 50.19 -7.07
N THR A 56 -31.54 51.47 -7.17
CA THR A 56 -30.42 52.24 -7.78
C THR A 56 -29.07 52.06 -7.05
N PRO A 57 -27.91 52.28 -7.67
CA PRO A 57 -26.60 51.88 -7.15
C PRO A 57 -26.00 52.91 -6.18
N GLY A 58 -25.57 52.37 -5.03
CA GLY A 58 -24.73 53.07 -4.06
C GLY A 58 -23.27 52.65 -4.15
N ALA A 59 -22.37 53.60 -3.96
CA ALA A 59 -20.92 53.55 -4.20
C ALA A 59 -20.18 52.38 -3.50
N ALA A 60 -19.27 51.77 -4.26
CA ALA A 60 -18.42 50.70 -3.80
C ALA A 60 -17.30 51.20 -2.88
N SER A 61 -17.28 50.71 -1.65
CA SER A 61 -16.09 50.64 -0.80
C SER A 61 -15.38 49.34 -1.13
N GLY A 62 -14.17 49.39 -1.66
CA GLY A 62 -13.37 48.24 -2.01
C GLY A 62 -12.93 47.45 -0.77
N ALA A 63 -13.69 46.41 -0.43
CA ALA A 63 -13.21 45.32 0.39
C ALA A 63 -12.56 44.31 -0.55
N ALA A 64 -11.24 44.12 -0.42
CA ALA A 64 -10.54 43.04 -1.08
C ALA A 64 -11.15 41.73 -0.65
N THR A 65 -11.95 41.13 -1.51
CA THR A 65 -12.42 39.74 -1.37
C THR A 65 -11.18 38.86 -1.52
N THR A 66 -10.60 38.46 -0.41
CA THR A 66 -9.77 37.24 -0.37
C THR A 66 -10.69 36.12 -0.82
N THR A 67 -10.56 35.72 -2.08
CA THR A 67 -11.09 34.45 -2.56
C THR A 67 -10.43 33.38 -1.71
N ALA A 68 -11.15 32.88 -0.69
CA ALA A 68 -10.79 31.63 -0.05
C ALA A 68 -10.77 30.60 -1.19
N SER A 69 -9.57 30.15 -1.56
CA SER A 69 -9.43 29.01 -2.47
C SER A 69 -10.11 27.83 -1.78
N GLY A 70 -11.31 27.49 -2.19
CA GLY A 70 -12.03 26.35 -1.68
C GLY A 70 -11.15 25.12 -1.79
N GLY A 71 -10.91 24.43 -0.68
CA GLY A 71 -10.16 23.19 -0.68
C GLY A 71 -10.93 22.11 -1.44
N GLU A 72 -10.22 21.22 -2.09
CA GLU A 72 -10.83 19.99 -2.61
C GLU A 72 -10.99 19.00 -1.45
N VAL A 73 -12.07 18.24 -1.49
CA VAL A 73 -12.36 17.22 -0.48
C VAL A 73 -12.03 15.85 -1.06
N TYR A 74 -11.33 15.02 -0.30
CA TYR A 74 -10.98 13.65 -0.66
C TYR A 74 -11.41 12.70 0.44
N ASP A 75 -11.66 11.45 0.06
CA ASP A 75 -11.69 10.36 1.02
C ASP A 75 -10.27 9.87 1.23
N LEU A 76 -9.82 9.85 2.48
CA LEU A 76 -8.51 9.34 2.90
C LEU A 76 -8.71 7.97 3.56
N LEU A 77 -8.25 6.91 2.88
CA LEU A 77 -8.21 5.57 3.41
C LEU A 77 -6.89 5.36 4.17
N ILE A 78 -6.98 4.82 5.38
CA ILE A 78 -5.81 4.52 6.22
C ILE A 78 -5.80 3.03 6.53
N GLY A 79 -4.74 2.35 6.08
CA GLY A 79 -4.42 0.97 6.44
C GLY A 79 -3.59 0.90 7.72
N THR A 80 -3.79 -0.14 8.53
CA THR A 80 -3.20 -0.26 9.85
C THR A 80 -2.73 -1.67 10.17
N TYR A 81 -1.89 -1.83 11.22
CA TYR A 81 -1.76 -3.10 11.90
C TYR A 81 -2.77 -3.19 13.04
N THR A 82 -3.42 -4.36 13.19
CA THR A 82 -4.47 -4.60 14.18
C THR A 82 -4.01 -5.45 15.37
N GLY A 83 -2.82 -6.06 15.30
CA GLY A 83 -2.31 -7.01 16.29
C GLY A 83 -2.16 -6.45 17.72
N GLY A 84 -2.06 -5.12 17.86
CA GLY A 84 -2.00 -4.44 19.16
C GLY A 84 -3.37 -4.14 19.80
N GLY A 85 -4.49 -4.49 19.14
CA GLY A 85 -5.86 -4.20 19.61
C GLY A 85 -6.25 -2.72 19.59
N LYS A 86 -5.42 -1.84 19.02
CA LYS A 86 -5.68 -0.39 18.95
C LYS A 86 -6.28 0.05 17.62
N SER A 87 -6.49 -0.88 16.70
CA SER A 87 -7.09 -0.64 15.40
C SER A 87 -8.05 -1.74 15.01
N GLU A 88 -9.10 -1.36 14.28
CA GLU A 88 -10.12 -2.26 13.72
C GLU A 88 -9.76 -2.78 12.32
N GLY A 89 -8.87 -2.06 11.59
CA GLY A 89 -8.53 -2.40 10.21
C GLY A 89 -8.34 -1.19 9.31
N ILE A 90 -9.24 -0.99 8.35
CA ILE A 90 -9.20 0.15 7.42
C ILE A 90 -10.10 1.25 7.95
N TYR A 91 -9.59 2.49 7.99
CA TYR A 91 -10.38 3.68 8.32
C TYR A 91 -10.57 4.55 7.08
N VAL A 92 -11.72 5.21 6.98
CA VAL A 92 -12.02 6.19 5.94
C VAL A 92 -12.35 7.53 6.60
N TYR A 93 -11.61 8.54 6.21
CA TYR A 93 -11.81 9.92 6.64
C TYR A 93 -12.16 10.79 5.44
N ARG A 94 -13.02 11.77 5.65
CA ARG A 94 -13.19 12.89 4.75
C ARG A 94 -12.12 13.93 5.08
N PHE A 95 -11.30 14.31 4.09
CA PHE A 95 -10.18 15.24 4.24
C PHE A 95 -10.38 16.47 3.37
N ASP A 96 -10.40 17.64 3.98
CA ASP A 96 -10.47 18.94 3.29
C ASP A 96 -9.04 19.49 3.08
N THR A 97 -8.59 19.56 1.83
CA THR A 97 -7.25 20.05 1.48
C THR A 97 -7.08 21.57 1.67
N GLY A 98 -8.16 22.33 1.85
CA GLY A 98 -8.10 23.76 2.09
C GLY A 98 -7.56 24.10 3.47
N ASN A 99 -8.04 23.40 4.48
CA ASN A 99 -7.70 23.64 5.88
C ASN A 99 -7.04 22.44 6.58
N GLY A 100 -7.06 21.23 5.97
CA GLY A 100 -6.54 19.99 6.55
C GLY A 100 -7.46 19.40 7.62
N ASP A 101 -8.74 19.68 7.59
CA ASP A 101 -9.70 19.09 8.51
C ASP A 101 -10.05 17.67 8.13
N LEU A 102 -10.21 16.83 9.14
CA LEU A 102 -10.52 15.42 9.03
C LEU A 102 -11.80 15.08 9.79
N SER A 103 -12.65 14.28 9.14
CA SER A 103 -13.79 13.66 9.82
C SER A 103 -13.85 12.18 9.47
N ARG A 104 -13.86 11.30 10.48
CA ARG A 104 -14.05 9.86 10.26
C ARG A 104 -15.47 9.63 9.74
N ILE A 105 -15.58 8.93 8.61
CA ILE A 105 -16.87 8.63 7.98
C ILE A 105 -17.19 7.14 7.96
N ALA A 106 -16.18 6.27 7.94
CA ALA A 106 -16.36 4.83 7.93
C ALA A 106 -15.15 4.08 8.49
N SER A 107 -15.32 2.77 8.72
CA SER A 107 -14.25 1.81 8.92
C SER A 107 -14.68 0.43 8.42
N ALA A 108 -13.69 -0.42 8.09
CA ALA A 108 -13.91 -1.82 7.76
C ALA A 108 -12.99 -2.70 8.61
N GLN A 109 -13.60 -3.69 9.29
CA GLN A 109 -12.85 -4.66 10.08
C GLN A 109 -12.13 -5.63 9.16
N THR A 110 -10.82 -5.69 9.29
CA THR A 110 -9.96 -6.68 8.63
C THR A 110 -8.61 -6.74 9.33
N VAL A 111 -7.97 -7.91 9.31
CA VAL A 111 -6.72 -8.10 10.04
C VAL A 111 -5.54 -7.55 9.25
N ASN A 112 -4.70 -6.74 9.90
CA ASN A 112 -3.45 -6.20 9.38
C ASN A 112 -3.53 -5.73 7.91
N PRO A 113 -4.44 -4.80 7.52
CA PRO A 113 -4.47 -4.23 6.19
C PRO A 113 -3.32 -3.23 6.02
N SER A 114 -2.09 -3.73 5.99
CA SER A 114 -0.88 -2.91 6.04
C SER A 114 -0.54 -2.23 4.72
N TYR A 115 -1.18 -2.63 3.63
CA TYR A 115 -1.07 -1.97 2.33
C TYR A 115 -2.38 -2.07 1.54
N LEU A 116 -2.79 -0.97 0.94
CA LEU A 116 -4.04 -0.83 0.20
C LEU A 116 -3.75 -0.46 -1.26
N VAL A 117 -4.66 -0.86 -2.15
CA VAL A 117 -4.73 -0.32 -3.50
C VAL A 117 -6.19 -0.09 -3.89
N VAL A 118 -6.45 1.01 -4.60
CA VAL A 118 -7.78 1.38 -5.09
C VAL A 118 -7.85 1.06 -6.57
N SER A 119 -8.97 0.46 -7.02
CA SER A 119 -9.20 0.21 -8.46
C SER A 119 -9.24 1.52 -9.25
N ARG A 120 -8.96 1.46 -10.57
CA ARG A 120 -8.95 2.65 -11.42
C ARG A 120 -10.29 3.38 -11.49
N ASP A 121 -11.38 2.61 -11.45
CA ASP A 121 -12.75 3.13 -11.41
C ASP A 121 -13.17 3.62 -10.02
N ARG A 122 -12.28 3.43 -9.00
CA ARG A 122 -12.46 3.81 -7.60
C ARG A 122 -13.66 3.12 -6.91
N ASN A 123 -14.16 2.03 -7.46
CA ASN A 123 -15.30 1.29 -6.90
C ASN A 123 -14.86 0.17 -5.95
N TYR A 124 -13.56 -0.17 -5.95
CA TYR A 124 -13.04 -1.28 -5.17
C TYR A 124 -11.75 -0.89 -4.46
N VAL A 125 -11.59 -1.41 -3.24
CA VAL A 125 -10.37 -1.32 -2.45
C VAL A 125 -9.89 -2.73 -2.15
N TYR A 126 -8.61 -2.97 -2.36
CA TYR A 126 -7.95 -4.23 -2.03
C TYR A 126 -6.94 -3.98 -0.93
N ALA A 127 -6.87 -4.90 0.03
CA ALA A 127 -5.97 -4.83 1.16
C ALA A 127 -5.20 -6.13 1.32
N VAL A 128 -3.90 -6.07 1.61
CA VAL A 128 -3.20 -7.23 2.15
C VAL A 128 -3.73 -7.54 3.55
N ASN A 129 -3.62 -8.81 3.96
CA ASN A 129 -3.68 -9.22 5.36
C ASN A 129 -2.29 -9.72 5.72
N GLU A 130 -1.42 -8.83 6.20
CA GLU A 130 -0.02 -9.13 6.50
C GLU A 130 0.06 -10.01 7.75
N LEU A 131 0.04 -11.32 7.50
CA LEU A 131 0.11 -12.36 8.52
C LEU A 131 1.20 -13.36 8.16
N PRO A 132 1.98 -13.82 9.15
CA PRO A 132 2.91 -14.91 8.96
C PRO A 132 2.17 -16.24 8.90
N GLY A 133 2.79 -17.24 8.27
CA GLY A 133 2.46 -18.62 8.56
C GLY A 133 1.60 -19.37 7.59
N ASP A 134 2.10 -20.59 7.30
CA ASP A 134 1.52 -21.56 6.38
C ASP A 134 0.66 -22.59 7.12
N ASN A 135 0.77 -22.68 8.46
CA ASN A 135 0.30 -23.82 9.26
C ASN A 135 -0.89 -23.52 10.19
N GLY A 136 -1.48 -22.32 10.10
CA GLY A 136 -2.68 -21.95 10.87
C GLY A 136 -3.99 -22.10 10.09
N PRO A 137 -5.15 -21.82 10.73
CA PRO A 137 -6.42 -21.62 10.03
C PRO A 137 -6.31 -20.58 8.94
N ALA A 138 -7.15 -20.65 7.90
CA ALA A 138 -7.13 -19.70 6.76
C ALA A 138 -7.22 -18.23 7.19
N SER A 139 -7.90 -17.94 8.31
CA SER A 139 -7.99 -16.59 8.91
C SER A 139 -6.68 -16.07 9.51
N GLN A 140 -5.71 -16.93 9.77
CA GLN A 140 -4.40 -16.62 10.36
C GLN A 140 -3.25 -16.70 9.35
N ARG A 141 -3.55 -16.92 8.06
CA ARG A 141 -2.55 -16.91 6.99
C ARG A 141 -2.56 -15.61 6.25
N GLY A 142 -1.45 -15.30 5.58
CA GLY A 142 -1.37 -14.18 4.64
C GLY A 142 -2.50 -14.22 3.62
N GLY A 143 -3.07 -13.08 3.31
CA GLY A 143 -4.22 -13.00 2.41
C GLY A 143 -4.35 -11.67 1.70
N VAL A 144 -5.31 -11.64 0.80
CA VAL A 144 -5.76 -10.43 0.09
C VAL A 144 -7.27 -10.32 0.24
N SER A 145 -7.74 -9.22 0.78
CA SER A 145 -9.16 -8.89 0.97
C SER A 145 -9.62 -7.87 -0.05
N ALA A 146 -10.83 -8.06 -0.58
CA ALA A 146 -11.50 -7.15 -1.50
C ALA A 146 -12.71 -6.50 -0.84
N PHE A 147 -12.92 -5.23 -1.12
CA PHE A 147 -14.04 -4.43 -0.63
C PHE A 147 -14.64 -3.62 -1.78
N ARG A 148 -15.97 -3.54 -1.83
CA ARG A 148 -16.66 -2.51 -2.61
C ARG A 148 -16.58 -1.20 -1.85
N PHE A 149 -16.20 -0.15 -2.55
CA PHE A 149 -16.13 1.20 -1.99
C PHE A 149 -17.26 2.06 -2.55
N ASP A 150 -18.14 2.53 -1.66
CA ASP A 150 -19.17 3.50 -1.99
C ASP A 150 -18.60 4.91 -1.81
N ARG A 151 -18.28 5.57 -2.91
CA ARG A 151 -17.67 6.91 -2.91
C ARG A 151 -18.57 8.00 -2.34
N ALA A 152 -19.89 7.83 -2.35
CA ALA A 152 -20.82 8.82 -1.82
C ALA A 152 -20.81 8.81 -0.28
N SER A 153 -20.83 7.63 0.32
CA SER A 153 -20.86 7.44 1.77
C SER A 153 -19.52 7.16 2.41
N GLY A 154 -18.48 6.78 1.61
CA GLY A 154 -17.19 6.30 2.10
C GLY A 154 -17.22 4.89 2.68
N GLN A 155 -18.34 4.16 2.56
CA GLN A 155 -18.50 2.83 3.14
C GLN A 155 -17.71 1.78 2.35
N LEU A 156 -17.09 0.85 3.10
CA LEU A 156 -16.41 -0.33 2.59
C LEU A 156 -17.24 -1.58 2.89
N SER A 157 -17.70 -2.28 1.85
CA SER A 157 -18.43 -3.54 1.97
C SER A 157 -17.52 -4.70 1.57
N PHE A 158 -17.26 -5.62 2.49
CA PHE A 158 -16.42 -6.78 2.24
C PHE A 158 -17.02 -7.65 1.12
N LEU A 159 -16.18 -8.05 0.15
CA LEU A 159 -16.55 -8.92 -0.96
C LEU A 159 -16.05 -10.35 -0.76
N ASN A 160 -14.74 -10.51 -0.62
CA ASN A 160 -14.10 -11.80 -0.36
C ASN A 160 -12.64 -11.61 0.10
N ARG A 161 -12.07 -12.72 0.55
CA ARG A 161 -10.64 -12.84 0.87
C ARG A 161 -10.10 -14.13 0.27
N VAL A 162 -8.88 -14.06 -0.29
CA VAL A 162 -8.14 -15.23 -0.80
C VAL A 162 -6.80 -15.35 -0.08
N SER A 163 -6.15 -16.53 -0.16
CA SER A 163 -4.75 -16.71 0.26
C SER A 163 -3.84 -15.82 -0.58
N SER A 164 -2.80 -15.25 0.01
CA SER A 164 -1.77 -14.51 -0.72
C SER A 164 -0.76 -15.42 -1.44
N ASP A 165 -0.88 -16.74 -1.27
CA ASP A 165 0.06 -17.76 -1.75
C ASP A 165 1.52 -17.48 -1.35
N GLY A 166 1.69 -16.96 -0.15
CA GLY A 166 2.94 -16.65 0.51
C GLY A 166 2.68 -16.08 1.90
N ASN A 167 3.76 -15.73 2.58
CA ASN A 167 3.73 -15.20 3.94
C ASN A 167 4.01 -13.69 3.96
N ASP A 168 3.47 -13.01 4.97
CA ASP A 168 3.68 -11.59 5.19
C ASP A 168 3.46 -10.75 3.91
N PRO A 169 2.27 -10.83 3.26
CA PRO A 169 1.97 -10.00 2.11
C PRO A 169 2.00 -8.52 2.52
N CYS A 170 2.88 -7.72 1.89
CA CYS A 170 3.16 -6.35 2.34
C CYS A 170 2.99 -5.28 1.27
N TYR A 171 2.62 -5.66 0.04
CA TYR A 171 2.41 -4.73 -1.06
C TYR A 171 1.39 -5.24 -2.07
N LEU A 172 0.66 -4.33 -2.70
CA LEU A 172 -0.30 -4.62 -3.78
C LEU A 172 -0.05 -3.73 -4.99
N ALA A 173 -0.26 -4.29 -6.18
CA ALA A 173 -0.33 -3.56 -7.43
C ALA A 173 -1.48 -4.09 -8.29
N ILE A 174 -2.10 -3.21 -9.08
CA ILE A 174 -3.09 -3.60 -10.10
C ILE A 174 -2.43 -3.51 -11.47
N SER A 175 -2.63 -4.53 -12.31
CA SER A 175 -2.11 -4.53 -13.68
C SER A 175 -2.63 -3.34 -14.50
N PRO A 176 -1.87 -2.88 -15.51
CA PRO A 176 -2.26 -1.71 -16.32
C PRO A 176 -3.62 -1.83 -17.00
N ASP A 177 -4.07 -3.02 -17.32
CA ASP A 177 -5.38 -3.32 -17.91
C ASP A 177 -6.51 -3.55 -16.89
N GLY A 178 -6.17 -3.51 -15.57
CA GLY A 178 -7.13 -3.72 -14.48
C GLY A 178 -7.59 -5.16 -14.29
N LYS A 179 -7.01 -6.14 -15.00
CA LYS A 179 -7.46 -7.53 -14.97
C LYS A 179 -6.85 -8.35 -13.83
N TYR A 180 -5.71 -7.92 -13.30
CA TYR A 180 -4.97 -8.67 -12.29
C TYR A 180 -4.57 -7.79 -11.11
N LEU A 181 -4.63 -8.39 -9.93
CA LEU A 181 -4.03 -7.88 -8.70
C LEU A 181 -2.76 -8.68 -8.42
N LEU A 182 -1.70 -8.01 -8.01
CA LEU A 182 -0.45 -8.64 -7.61
C LEU A 182 -0.18 -8.35 -6.14
N THR A 183 0.33 -9.33 -5.39
CA THR A 183 0.83 -9.11 -4.03
C THR A 183 2.30 -9.50 -3.93
N ALA A 184 3.09 -8.70 -3.23
CA ALA A 184 4.43 -9.08 -2.80
C ALA A 184 4.34 -9.75 -1.43
N ASN A 185 4.90 -10.94 -1.31
CA ASN A 185 4.98 -11.72 -0.07
C ASN A 185 6.41 -11.64 0.48
N TYR A 186 6.57 -11.02 1.64
CA TYR A 186 7.88 -10.78 2.23
C TYR A 186 8.54 -12.08 2.75
N SER A 187 7.76 -12.94 3.42
CA SER A 187 8.13 -14.33 3.73
C SER A 187 9.45 -14.51 4.49
N VAL A 188 9.53 -13.96 5.69
CA VAL A 188 10.76 -14.00 6.50
C VAL A 188 11.15 -15.37 7.03
N ALA A 189 10.21 -16.32 7.12
CA ALA A 189 10.42 -17.61 7.80
C ALA A 189 10.30 -18.84 6.87
N SER A 190 9.88 -18.68 5.61
CA SER A 190 9.67 -19.80 4.70
C SER A 190 10.83 -19.98 3.72
N ASN A 191 11.00 -21.21 3.27
CA ASN A 191 11.87 -21.58 2.16
C ASN A 191 10.98 -22.02 0.98
N PRO A 192 11.07 -21.41 -0.23
CA PRO A 192 12.20 -20.64 -0.78
C PRO A 192 12.31 -19.16 -0.39
N GLY A 193 11.46 -18.59 0.43
CA GLY A 193 11.52 -17.18 0.80
C GLY A 193 10.47 -16.34 0.07
N GLY A 194 10.79 -15.08 -0.24
CA GLY A 194 9.88 -14.11 -0.83
C GLY A 194 9.36 -14.49 -2.22
N SER A 195 8.17 -14.00 -2.52
CA SER A 195 7.50 -14.23 -3.81
C SER A 195 6.64 -13.04 -4.20
N PHE A 196 6.15 -13.04 -5.44
CA PHE A 196 4.92 -12.33 -5.76
C PHE A 196 3.89 -13.27 -6.36
N ALA A 197 2.61 -13.03 -6.05
CA ALA A 197 1.50 -13.81 -6.56
C ALA A 197 0.54 -12.94 -7.37
N VAL A 198 -0.15 -13.54 -8.35
CA VAL A 198 -1.01 -12.85 -9.33
C VAL A 198 -2.41 -13.43 -9.27
N PHE A 199 -3.39 -12.57 -9.13
CA PHE A 199 -4.79 -12.91 -8.93
C PHE A 199 -5.66 -12.26 -10.01
N PRO A 200 -6.56 -12.99 -10.68
CA PRO A 200 -7.53 -12.38 -11.58
C PRO A 200 -8.54 -11.55 -10.78
N LEU A 201 -8.91 -10.40 -11.32
CA LEU A 201 -9.97 -9.54 -10.81
C LEU A 201 -11.26 -9.79 -11.61
N ALA A 202 -12.34 -10.12 -10.89
CA ALA A 202 -13.65 -10.26 -11.49
C ALA A 202 -14.31 -8.88 -11.72
N SER A 203 -15.27 -8.80 -12.63
CA SER A 203 -15.99 -7.55 -12.94
C SER A 203 -16.79 -7.00 -11.75
N ASP A 204 -17.12 -7.83 -10.76
CA ASP A 204 -17.79 -7.44 -9.51
C ASP A 204 -16.81 -7.02 -8.40
N GLY A 205 -15.51 -6.96 -8.70
CA GLY A 205 -14.42 -6.57 -7.81
C GLY A 205 -13.87 -7.69 -6.93
N ARG A 206 -14.37 -8.91 -7.02
CA ARG A 206 -13.83 -10.05 -6.27
C ARG A 206 -12.46 -10.44 -6.78
N VAL A 207 -11.62 -10.89 -5.86
CA VAL A 207 -10.29 -11.45 -6.16
C VAL A 207 -10.46 -12.96 -6.37
N GLY A 208 -10.01 -13.48 -7.51
CA GLY A 208 -9.98 -14.92 -7.81
C GLY A 208 -8.82 -15.63 -7.08
N ALA A 209 -8.74 -16.95 -7.22
CA ALA A 209 -7.58 -17.69 -6.79
C ALA A 209 -6.34 -17.29 -7.60
N SER A 210 -5.15 -17.40 -7.00
CA SER A 210 -3.89 -17.11 -7.68
C SER A 210 -3.73 -17.98 -8.95
N VAL A 211 -3.30 -17.35 -10.03
CA VAL A 211 -3.00 -18.02 -11.32
C VAL A 211 -1.51 -18.15 -11.56
N LEU A 212 -0.69 -17.45 -10.77
CA LEU A 212 0.77 -17.50 -10.88
C LEU A 212 1.40 -17.07 -9.56
N THR A 213 2.40 -17.82 -9.10
CA THR A 213 3.31 -17.41 -8.02
C THR A 213 4.74 -17.51 -8.52
N VAL A 214 5.51 -16.44 -8.36
CA VAL A 214 6.92 -16.37 -8.76
C VAL A 214 7.78 -16.24 -7.52
N HIS A 215 8.66 -17.19 -7.31
CA HIS A 215 9.65 -17.18 -6.23
C HIS A 215 11.00 -16.71 -6.75
N HIS A 216 11.72 -15.94 -5.91
CA HIS A 216 13.11 -15.62 -6.14
C HIS A 216 13.99 -16.48 -5.23
N GLU A 217 15.21 -16.72 -5.65
CA GLU A 217 16.18 -17.51 -4.90
C GLU A 217 17.44 -16.69 -4.61
N GLY A 218 18.10 -17.06 -3.50
CA GLY A 218 19.35 -16.47 -3.09
C GLY A 218 19.31 -15.86 -1.69
N SER A 219 20.38 -15.18 -1.34
CA SER A 219 20.56 -14.48 -0.07
C SER A 219 21.47 -13.28 -0.25
N GLY A 220 21.49 -12.37 0.72
CA GLY A 220 22.39 -11.23 0.82
C GLY A 220 23.34 -11.33 2.03
N PRO A 221 24.19 -10.32 2.24
CA PRO A 221 25.23 -10.38 3.27
C PRO A 221 24.73 -10.06 4.70
N VAL A 222 23.52 -9.51 4.88
CA VAL A 222 23.02 -9.07 6.18
C VAL A 222 22.28 -10.22 6.85
N LYS A 223 23.01 -10.95 7.71
CA LYS A 223 22.49 -12.11 8.43
C LYS A 223 21.24 -11.74 9.26
N GLY A 224 20.22 -12.59 9.22
CA GLY A 224 18.94 -12.38 9.90
C GLY A 224 17.97 -11.44 9.16
N ARG A 225 18.44 -10.78 8.08
CA ARG A 225 17.60 -9.91 7.25
C ARG A 225 17.63 -10.27 5.77
N GLN A 226 18.65 -10.99 5.34
CA GLN A 226 18.88 -11.39 3.96
C GLN A 226 19.29 -12.86 3.85
N ASP A 227 18.83 -13.70 4.77
CA ASP A 227 19.11 -15.14 4.73
C ASP A 227 18.36 -15.83 3.58
N ASN A 228 17.30 -15.21 3.07
CA ASN A 228 16.47 -15.64 1.95
C ASN A 228 16.00 -14.43 1.12
N SER A 229 15.34 -14.72 -0.02
CA SER A 229 14.57 -13.73 -0.79
C SER A 229 13.45 -13.13 0.07
N HIS A 230 13.22 -11.82 -0.10
CA HIS A 230 12.16 -11.03 0.56
C HIS A 230 11.61 -10.01 -0.41
N VAL A 231 10.60 -10.40 -1.20
CA VAL A 231 9.96 -9.47 -2.15
C VAL A 231 9.14 -8.45 -1.37
N HIS A 232 9.53 -7.18 -1.44
CA HIS A 232 8.89 -6.11 -0.65
C HIS A 232 7.87 -5.31 -1.43
N SER A 233 8.02 -5.18 -2.74
CA SER A 233 7.05 -4.48 -3.59
C SER A 233 7.12 -4.96 -5.04
N THR A 234 6.04 -4.70 -5.78
CA THR A 234 5.93 -4.94 -7.22
C THR A 234 5.34 -3.70 -7.88
N VAL A 235 6.02 -3.16 -8.91
CA VAL A 235 5.63 -1.90 -9.54
C VAL A 235 5.66 -2.04 -11.05
N PHE A 236 4.58 -1.63 -11.73
CA PHE A 236 4.57 -1.55 -13.19
C PHE A 236 5.29 -0.30 -13.67
N SER A 237 5.96 -0.42 -14.82
CA SER A 237 6.48 0.74 -15.54
C SER A 237 5.33 1.64 -16.00
N PRO A 238 5.56 2.95 -16.19
CA PRO A 238 4.52 3.89 -16.62
C PRO A 238 3.84 3.52 -17.94
N ASP A 239 4.57 2.90 -18.85
CA ASP A 239 4.05 2.40 -20.14
C ASP A 239 3.28 1.07 -20.01
N GLY A 240 3.23 0.50 -18.81
CA GLY A 240 2.51 -0.74 -18.51
C GLY A 240 3.12 -2.01 -19.08
N ARG A 241 4.27 -1.95 -19.74
CA ARG A 241 4.89 -3.10 -20.42
C ARG A 241 5.75 -3.98 -19.53
N TYR A 242 6.21 -3.45 -18.39
CA TYR A 242 7.12 -4.14 -17.50
C TYR A 242 6.68 -4.08 -16.05
N LEU A 243 6.97 -5.13 -15.31
CA LEU A 243 6.83 -5.23 -13.87
C LEU A 243 8.23 -5.30 -13.24
N PHE A 244 8.44 -4.56 -12.16
CA PHE A 244 9.64 -4.63 -11.35
C PHE A 244 9.31 -5.14 -9.96
N ALA A 245 9.99 -6.20 -9.51
CA ALA A 245 9.85 -6.77 -8.17
C ALA A 245 11.13 -6.47 -7.37
N GLN A 246 10.95 -5.72 -6.28
CA GLN A 246 12.03 -5.30 -5.38
C GLN A 246 12.25 -6.38 -4.33
N ASP A 247 13.40 -7.05 -4.40
CA ASP A 247 13.74 -8.12 -3.47
C ASP A 247 14.82 -7.66 -2.49
N LEU A 248 14.37 -7.38 -1.28
CA LEU A 248 15.22 -6.92 -0.18
C LEU A 248 16.25 -7.97 0.22
N GLY A 249 15.86 -9.25 0.19
CA GLY A 249 16.68 -10.34 0.71
C GLY A 249 17.88 -10.69 -0.15
N VAL A 250 17.83 -10.38 -1.46
CA VAL A 250 18.90 -10.74 -2.40
C VAL A 250 19.55 -9.52 -3.08
N ASP A 251 19.21 -8.31 -2.64
CA ASP A 251 19.74 -7.04 -3.20
C ASP A 251 19.52 -6.91 -4.71
N LYS A 252 18.33 -7.27 -5.20
CA LYS A 252 17.98 -7.23 -6.62
C LYS A 252 16.64 -6.54 -6.88
N VAL A 253 16.53 -5.91 -8.04
CA VAL A 253 15.26 -5.51 -8.65
C VAL A 253 15.06 -6.38 -9.88
N PHE A 254 14.13 -7.34 -9.80
CA PHE A 254 13.83 -8.24 -10.91
C PHE A 254 12.88 -7.55 -11.90
N GLY A 255 13.17 -7.69 -13.19
CA GLY A 255 12.35 -7.16 -14.28
C GLY A 255 11.62 -8.26 -15.03
N TYR A 256 10.34 -8.01 -15.34
CA TYR A 256 9.49 -8.92 -16.10
C TYR A 256 8.74 -8.14 -17.19
N ARG A 257 8.70 -8.71 -18.40
CA ARG A 257 7.78 -8.23 -19.43
C ARG A 257 6.36 -8.71 -19.09
N TYR A 258 5.41 -7.81 -19.09
CA TYR A 258 3.99 -8.10 -18.92
C TYR A 258 3.33 -8.35 -20.26
N THR A 259 2.54 -9.43 -20.37
CA THR A 259 1.76 -9.79 -21.57
C THR A 259 0.31 -9.96 -21.11
N PRO A 260 -0.60 -9.03 -21.47
CA PRO A 260 -1.95 -8.96 -20.90
C PRO A 260 -2.92 -10.06 -21.35
N GLU A 261 -2.58 -10.87 -22.33
CA GLU A 261 -3.40 -11.99 -22.81
C GLU A 261 -2.66 -13.33 -22.64
N PRO A 262 -2.62 -13.87 -21.41
CA PRO A 262 -1.97 -15.15 -21.19
C PRO A 262 -2.89 -16.31 -21.61
N SER A 263 -2.29 -17.50 -21.69
CA SER A 263 -3.06 -18.75 -21.65
C SER A 263 -3.94 -18.79 -20.38
N GLN A 264 -5.05 -19.52 -20.37
CA GLN A 264 -5.95 -19.65 -19.20
C GLN A 264 -5.24 -20.07 -17.89
N SER A 265 -4.02 -20.62 -17.97
CA SER A 265 -3.20 -21.02 -16.84
C SER A 265 -2.26 -19.91 -16.32
N GLY A 266 -2.37 -18.65 -16.76
CA GLY A 266 -1.45 -17.56 -16.38
C GLY A 266 -0.04 -17.70 -16.98
N ARG A 267 0.23 -18.76 -17.75
CA ARG A 267 1.53 -18.97 -18.41
C ARG A 267 1.77 -17.86 -19.44
N GLY A 268 2.94 -17.21 -19.34
CA GLY A 268 3.34 -16.13 -20.23
C GLY A 268 2.85 -14.74 -19.80
N LEU A 269 2.10 -14.60 -18.68
CA LEU A 269 1.76 -13.28 -18.12
C LEU A 269 3.00 -12.44 -17.85
N PHE A 270 3.99 -13.06 -17.24
CA PHE A 270 5.27 -12.44 -16.90
C PHE A 270 6.42 -13.31 -17.42
N SER A 271 7.28 -12.72 -18.22
CA SER A 271 8.54 -13.33 -18.67
C SER A 271 9.72 -12.46 -18.22
N PRO A 272 10.82 -13.05 -17.71
CA PRO A 272 11.99 -12.26 -17.30
C PRO A 272 12.49 -11.37 -18.45
N THR A 273 12.88 -10.13 -18.11
CA THR A 273 13.54 -9.23 -19.06
C THR A 273 14.95 -9.75 -19.42
N GLU A 274 15.54 -9.23 -20.49
CA GLU A 274 16.95 -9.41 -20.77
C GLU A 274 17.77 -8.92 -19.56
N GLY A 275 18.75 -9.74 -19.10
CA GLY A 275 19.46 -9.47 -17.84
C GLY A 275 18.73 -9.89 -16.57
N ARG A 276 17.43 -10.18 -16.61
CA ARG A 276 16.59 -10.69 -15.52
C ARG A 276 16.46 -9.81 -14.27
N TYR A 277 17.48 -9.04 -13.89
CA TYR A 277 17.47 -8.17 -12.72
C TYR A 277 18.51 -7.05 -12.81
N THR A 278 18.27 -5.97 -12.07
CA THR A 278 19.25 -4.94 -11.75
C THR A 278 19.87 -5.26 -10.39
N GLN A 279 21.19 -5.42 -10.35
CA GLN A 279 21.94 -5.69 -9.12
C GLN A 279 22.06 -4.41 -8.32
N ILE A 280 21.65 -4.44 -7.05
CA ILE A 280 21.85 -3.36 -6.09
C ILE A 280 23.09 -3.69 -5.23
N LYS A 281 23.72 -2.66 -4.68
CA LYS A 281 24.87 -2.84 -3.80
C LYS A 281 24.53 -3.83 -2.67
N PRO A 282 25.35 -4.87 -2.43
CA PRO A 282 25.10 -5.85 -1.37
C PRO A 282 24.87 -5.19 0.00
N GLY A 283 23.87 -5.66 0.73
CA GLY A 283 23.47 -5.13 2.03
C GLY A 283 22.59 -3.87 1.98
N SER A 284 22.06 -3.52 0.81
CA SER A 284 21.18 -2.35 0.66
C SER A 284 19.72 -2.64 0.99
N GLY A 285 19.18 -3.77 0.56
CA GLY A 285 17.79 -4.16 0.74
C GLY A 285 16.81 -3.28 -0.03
N PRO A 286 16.60 -3.52 -1.34
CA PRO A 286 15.59 -2.82 -2.15
C PRO A 286 14.20 -2.92 -1.55
N ARG A 287 13.48 -1.79 -1.43
CA ARG A 287 12.20 -1.76 -0.73
C ARG A 287 11.04 -1.27 -1.60
N HIS A 288 10.93 0.02 -1.86
CA HIS A 288 9.89 0.63 -2.68
C HIS A 288 10.51 1.36 -3.88
N LEU A 289 9.99 1.08 -5.07
CA LEU A 289 10.33 1.73 -6.33
C LEU A 289 9.16 2.59 -6.79
N ILE A 290 9.46 3.78 -7.31
CA ILE A 290 8.50 4.64 -8.01
C ILE A 290 9.11 5.15 -9.31
N PHE A 291 8.27 5.52 -10.26
CA PHE A 291 8.67 6.19 -11.50
C PHE A 291 8.25 7.65 -11.48
N ASP A 292 8.96 8.49 -12.20
CA ASP A 292 8.48 9.83 -12.51
C ASP A 292 7.36 9.78 -13.57
N GLU A 293 6.60 10.86 -13.70
CA GLU A 293 5.49 10.95 -14.66
C GLU A 293 5.99 10.87 -16.11
N SER A 294 7.21 11.32 -16.38
CA SER A 294 7.81 11.23 -17.73
C SER A 294 8.14 9.79 -18.14
N GLY A 295 8.19 8.86 -17.19
CA GLY A 295 8.62 7.49 -17.41
C GLY A 295 10.08 7.34 -17.81
N LYS A 296 10.93 8.32 -17.52
CA LYS A 296 12.37 8.28 -17.84
C LYS A 296 13.24 7.93 -16.65
N HIS A 297 12.77 8.21 -15.46
CA HIS A 297 13.53 8.00 -14.24
C HIS A 297 12.74 7.17 -13.23
N ALA A 298 13.46 6.43 -12.40
CA ALA A 298 12.91 5.67 -11.30
C ALA A 298 13.71 5.95 -10.01
N TYR A 299 13.02 5.87 -8.87
CA TYR A 299 13.59 6.14 -7.56
C TYR A 299 13.28 4.96 -6.64
N LEU A 300 14.30 4.45 -5.97
CA LEU A 300 14.21 3.28 -5.12
C LEU A 300 14.71 3.59 -3.72
N THR A 301 13.89 3.34 -2.69
CA THR A 301 14.42 3.27 -1.32
C THR A 301 15.06 1.94 -1.04
N THR A 302 16.17 1.98 -0.33
CA THR A 302 16.81 0.79 0.24
C THR A 302 16.64 0.81 1.75
N GLU A 303 16.15 -0.32 2.30
CA GLU A 303 15.81 -0.40 3.73
C GLU A 303 17.03 -0.47 4.63
N LEU A 304 17.99 -1.35 4.30
CA LEU A 304 19.03 -1.75 5.25
C LEU A 304 20.16 -0.71 5.38
N ASN A 305 20.41 0.07 4.34
CA ASN A 305 21.41 1.14 4.35
C ASN A 305 20.82 2.56 4.22
N ALA A 306 19.48 2.68 4.26
CA ALA A 306 18.74 3.94 4.25
C ALA A 306 19.23 4.91 3.16
N SER A 307 19.02 4.54 1.90
CA SER A 307 19.41 5.34 0.73
C SER A 307 18.24 5.48 -0.26
N VAL A 308 18.32 6.51 -1.09
CA VAL A 308 17.55 6.65 -2.34
C VAL A 308 18.50 6.41 -3.50
N LEU A 309 18.15 5.49 -4.37
CA LEU A 309 18.83 5.23 -5.63
C LEU A 309 18.02 5.85 -6.77
N VAL A 310 18.69 6.58 -7.67
CA VAL A 310 18.09 7.18 -8.87
C VAL A 310 18.56 6.39 -10.08
N PHE A 311 17.61 6.03 -10.93
CA PHE A 311 17.88 5.28 -12.15
C PHE A 311 17.35 6.03 -13.37
N ASP A 312 18.10 5.97 -14.47
CA ASP A 312 17.55 6.12 -15.80
C ASP A 312 16.77 4.84 -16.15
N TYR A 313 15.54 5.00 -16.65
CA TYR A 313 14.70 3.90 -17.11
C TYR A 313 14.54 3.95 -18.62
N ARG A 314 14.75 2.82 -19.26
CA ARG A 314 14.51 2.63 -20.69
C ARG A 314 14.17 1.18 -21.01
N ASP A 315 13.01 0.95 -21.61
CA ASP A 315 12.60 -0.35 -22.19
C ASP A 315 12.86 -1.56 -21.26
N GLY A 316 12.41 -1.45 -20.00
CA GLY A 316 12.55 -2.51 -19.00
C GLY A 316 13.91 -2.56 -18.29
N ASN A 317 14.83 -1.64 -18.59
CA ASN A 317 16.15 -1.57 -17.96
C ASN A 317 16.26 -0.39 -17.01
N LEU A 318 16.87 -0.60 -15.85
CA LEU A 318 17.19 0.41 -14.84
C LEU A 318 18.73 0.58 -14.80
N THR A 319 19.19 1.79 -15.11
CA THR A 319 20.63 2.16 -15.04
C THR A 319 20.83 3.10 -13.86
N LEU A 320 21.59 2.68 -12.83
CA LEU A 320 21.88 3.51 -11.66
C LEU A 320 22.71 4.74 -12.05
N VAL A 321 22.19 5.94 -11.75
CA VAL A 321 22.87 7.23 -12.05
C VAL A 321 23.22 8.01 -10.79
N GLN A 322 22.54 7.80 -9.66
CA GLN A 322 22.83 8.49 -8.42
C GLN A 322 22.45 7.66 -7.20
N THR A 323 23.19 7.85 -6.10
CA THR A 323 22.82 7.38 -4.75
C THR A 323 22.80 8.56 -3.79
N ALA A 324 21.68 8.79 -3.11
CA ALA A 324 21.50 9.80 -2.08
C ALA A 324 21.25 9.16 -0.72
N SER A 325 21.95 9.61 0.32
CA SER A 325 21.80 9.06 1.67
C SER A 325 20.62 9.68 2.41
N LEU A 326 19.81 8.84 3.06
CA LEU A 326 18.82 9.27 4.04
C LEU A 326 19.42 9.51 5.42
N ILE A 327 20.70 9.22 5.62
CA ILE A 327 21.38 9.33 6.91
C ILE A 327 21.99 10.72 7.05
N LYS A 328 21.72 11.39 8.19
CA LYS A 328 22.40 12.63 8.54
C LYS A 328 23.88 12.37 8.83
N PRO A 329 24.83 13.18 8.32
CA PRO A 329 26.22 13.04 8.65
C PRO A 329 26.46 12.95 10.16
N GLY A 330 27.22 11.96 10.62
CA GLY A 330 27.51 11.72 12.03
C GLY A 330 26.41 10.99 12.84
N PHE A 331 25.27 10.66 12.24
CA PHE A 331 24.23 9.88 12.91
C PHE A 331 24.73 8.46 13.24
N ARG A 332 24.39 7.96 14.45
CA ARG A 332 24.87 6.66 14.94
C ARG A 332 23.76 5.74 15.46
N GLY A 333 22.51 6.15 15.32
CA GLY A 333 21.35 5.35 15.73
C GLY A 333 20.99 4.27 14.69
N LYS A 334 19.96 3.49 15.01
CA LYS A 334 19.34 2.55 14.05
C LYS A 334 18.75 3.33 12.90
N ILE A 335 18.83 2.75 11.72
CA ILE A 335 18.33 3.33 10.48
C ILE A 335 17.42 2.31 9.77
N GLY A 336 16.59 2.79 8.85
CA GLY A 336 15.79 1.94 7.99
C GLY A 336 15.03 2.76 6.95
N GLY A 337 15.38 2.66 5.67
CA GLY A 337 14.59 3.29 4.62
C GLY A 337 13.15 2.79 4.66
N GLY A 338 12.20 3.70 4.55
CA GLY A 338 10.77 3.41 4.52
C GLY A 338 10.16 3.67 3.14
N ALA A 339 9.08 4.44 3.11
CA ALA A 339 8.39 4.86 1.90
C ALA A 339 9.15 5.90 1.09
N ILE A 340 8.71 6.07 -0.16
CA ILE A 340 9.21 7.05 -1.10
C ILE A 340 8.07 7.52 -2.00
N HIS A 341 7.91 8.84 -2.16
CA HIS A 341 6.92 9.44 -3.07
C HIS A 341 7.45 10.72 -3.71
N LEU A 342 7.07 10.94 -4.96
CA LEU A 342 7.22 12.24 -5.62
C LEU A 342 6.02 13.13 -5.24
N SER A 343 6.26 14.46 -5.23
CA SER A 343 5.14 15.40 -5.24
C SER A 343 4.36 15.28 -6.56
N PRO A 344 3.06 15.65 -6.59
CA PRO A 344 2.23 15.53 -7.79
C PRO A 344 2.81 16.26 -9.02
N ASP A 345 3.62 17.30 -8.82
CA ASP A 345 4.29 18.06 -9.88
C ASP A 345 5.68 17.50 -10.26
N GLY A 346 6.10 16.39 -9.65
CA GLY A 346 7.39 15.73 -9.91
C GLY A 346 8.63 16.49 -9.44
N ARG A 347 8.48 17.71 -8.87
CA ARG A 347 9.63 18.57 -8.53
C ARG A 347 10.35 18.22 -7.23
N PHE A 348 9.69 17.46 -6.37
CA PHE A 348 10.21 17.10 -5.06
C PHE A 348 10.01 15.60 -4.79
N LEU A 349 11.02 15.02 -4.17
CA LEU A 349 11.01 13.65 -3.71
C LEU A 349 11.10 13.62 -2.18
N TYR A 350 10.29 12.80 -1.54
CA TYR A 350 10.33 12.57 -0.11
C TYR A 350 10.58 11.08 0.17
N ALA A 351 11.32 10.80 1.22
CA ALA A 351 11.51 9.44 1.72
C ALA A 351 11.58 9.42 3.24
N THR A 352 11.11 8.35 3.86
CA THR A 352 11.21 8.19 5.32
C THR A 352 12.44 7.40 5.72
N ASN A 353 13.04 7.79 6.84
CA ASN A 353 14.11 7.04 7.53
C ASN A 353 13.60 6.66 8.93
N ARG A 354 13.42 5.38 9.16
CA ARG A 354 12.92 4.76 10.39
C ARG A 354 14.02 4.56 11.42
N GLY A 355 13.77 3.73 12.41
CA GLY A 355 14.68 3.40 13.52
C GLY A 355 14.75 4.55 14.51
N ASP A 356 15.96 5.00 14.87
CA ASP A 356 16.15 6.11 15.80
C ASP A 356 16.12 7.48 15.10
N ALA A 357 16.19 7.50 13.74
CA ALA A 357 16.13 8.73 12.96
C ALA A 357 14.73 9.34 12.92
N ASN A 358 13.72 8.55 12.62
CA ASN A 358 12.31 8.93 12.52
C ASN A 358 12.09 10.25 11.77
N GLU A 359 12.59 10.30 10.54
CA GLU A 359 12.62 11.52 9.70
C GLU A 359 11.89 11.33 8.38
N ILE A 360 11.33 12.43 7.86
CA ILE A 360 11.07 12.65 6.44
C ILE A 360 12.26 13.39 5.86
N VAL A 361 12.85 12.87 4.81
CA VAL A 361 13.96 13.50 4.07
C VAL A 361 13.42 14.01 2.75
N ALA A 362 13.48 15.33 2.54
CA ALA A 362 13.01 16.01 1.33
C ALA A 362 14.17 16.31 0.39
N PHE A 363 13.93 16.10 -0.90
CA PHE A 363 14.87 16.40 -1.98
C PHE A 363 14.17 17.23 -3.06
N SER A 364 14.91 18.12 -3.74
CA SER A 364 14.51 18.63 -5.05
C SER A 364 14.91 17.64 -6.13
N VAL A 365 14.12 17.58 -7.20
CA VAL A 365 14.39 16.76 -8.40
C VAL A 365 14.77 17.68 -9.55
N ASP A 366 15.89 17.39 -10.21
CA ASP A 366 16.28 18.09 -11.45
C ASP A 366 15.42 17.54 -12.62
N PRO A 367 14.61 18.38 -13.26
CA PRO A 367 13.70 17.93 -14.32
C PRO A 367 14.41 17.45 -15.59
N ASN A 368 15.71 17.74 -15.75
CA ASN A 368 16.47 17.38 -16.96
C ASN A 368 17.06 15.97 -16.88
N ASN A 369 17.43 15.51 -15.67
CA ASN A 369 18.19 14.28 -15.49
C ASN A 369 17.69 13.42 -14.31
N GLY A 370 16.59 13.82 -13.64
CA GLY A 370 16.01 13.10 -12.51
C GLY A 370 16.87 13.09 -11.23
N HIS A 371 18.04 13.72 -11.22
CA HIS A 371 18.90 13.72 -10.04
C HIS A 371 18.25 14.43 -8.86
N VAL A 372 18.56 13.95 -7.66
CA VAL A 372 18.00 14.50 -6.43
C VAL A 372 19.06 15.27 -5.62
N LYS A 373 18.65 16.38 -5.02
CA LYS A 373 19.47 17.19 -4.13
C LYS A 373 18.74 17.37 -2.79
N LEU A 374 19.41 17.03 -1.69
CA LEU A 374 18.87 17.20 -0.35
C LEU A 374 18.43 18.65 -0.12
N LEU A 375 17.17 18.81 0.30
CA LEU A 375 16.60 20.09 0.74
C LEU A 375 16.63 20.18 2.26
N LYS A 376 15.86 19.31 2.92
CA LYS A 376 15.64 19.40 4.36
C LYS A 376 15.25 18.06 4.97
N ARG A 377 15.38 17.98 6.29
CA ARG A 377 14.95 16.83 7.10
C ARG A 377 13.93 17.33 8.11
N TYR A 378 12.89 16.54 8.31
CA TYR A 378 11.80 16.86 9.23
C TYR A 378 11.60 15.69 10.18
N SER A 379 11.44 15.95 11.47
CA SER A 379 10.98 14.94 12.42
C SER A 379 9.56 14.52 12.06
N THR A 380 9.27 13.22 12.18
CA THR A 380 7.90 12.72 12.01
C THR A 380 7.06 12.85 13.28
N LEU A 381 7.64 13.38 14.37
CA LEU A 381 7.04 13.57 15.69
C LEU A 381 6.52 12.26 16.32
N GLY A 382 6.99 11.12 15.83
CA GLY A 382 6.64 9.80 16.30
C GLY A 382 7.70 8.77 15.97
N LYS A 383 7.34 7.49 16.02
CA LYS A 383 8.27 6.37 15.84
C LYS A 383 7.84 5.48 14.68
N THR A 384 8.86 5.01 13.95
CA THR A 384 8.72 4.08 12.82
C THR A 384 7.77 4.63 11.74
N PRO A 385 8.16 5.75 11.05
CA PRO A 385 7.40 6.28 9.92
C PRO A 385 7.47 5.30 8.73
N ARG A 386 6.53 4.33 8.69
CA ARG A 386 6.55 3.24 7.71
C ARG A 386 6.10 3.72 6.33
N GLU A 387 5.04 4.53 6.28
CA GLU A 387 4.45 5.04 5.05
C GLU A 387 4.01 6.51 5.23
N PHE A 388 3.93 7.21 4.13
CA PHE A 388 3.35 8.55 4.04
C PHE A 388 2.66 8.73 2.68
N ALA A 389 1.81 9.72 2.56
CA ALA A 389 1.23 10.11 1.28
C ALA A 389 1.28 11.64 1.11
N ILE A 390 1.29 12.10 -0.13
CA ILE A 390 1.07 13.50 -0.48
C ILE A 390 -0.33 13.58 -1.10
N ASP A 391 -1.15 14.53 -0.64
CA ASP A 391 -2.48 14.71 -1.17
C ASP A 391 -2.42 15.11 -2.67
N PRO A 392 -3.46 14.83 -3.47
CA PRO A 392 -3.42 15.11 -4.91
C PRO A 392 -3.22 16.58 -5.28
N THR A 393 -3.53 17.51 -4.38
CA THR A 393 -3.26 18.94 -4.60
C THR A 393 -1.81 19.33 -4.29
N GLY A 394 -1.04 18.44 -3.67
CA GLY A 394 0.34 18.66 -3.26
C GLY A 394 0.51 19.62 -2.08
N ARG A 395 -0.58 19.95 -1.37
CA ARG A 395 -0.55 20.90 -0.26
C ARG A 395 -0.33 20.27 1.11
N TRP A 396 -0.47 18.95 1.21
CA TRP A 396 -0.32 18.21 2.45
C TRP A 396 0.53 16.97 2.27
N LEU A 397 1.36 16.68 3.27
CA LEU A 397 2.05 15.41 3.44
C LEU A 397 1.59 14.80 4.76
N ILE A 398 1.06 13.56 4.67
CA ILE A 398 0.56 12.79 5.81
C ILE A 398 1.53 11.65 6.08
N VAL A 399 2.06 11.53 7.29
CA VAL A 399 2.97 10.44 7.68
C VAL A 399 2.39 9.63 8.83
N GLY A 400 2.45 8.30 8.71
CA GLY A 400 2.03 7.34 9.74
C GLY A 400 3.20 6.85 10.56
N ASN A 401 3.13 7.04 11.88
CA ASN A 401 4.10 6.57 12.84
C ASN A 401 3.60 5.27 13.49
N GLN A 402 4.01 4.14 12.94
CA GLN A 402 3.51 2.81 13.28
C GLN A 402 3.59 2.50 14.77
N GLU A 403 4.71 2.80 15.44
CA GLU A 403 4.97 2.42 16.83
C GLU A 403 4.51 3.46 17.86
N SER A 404 4.08 4.63 17.43
CA SER A 404 3.54 5.67 18.32
C SER A 404 2.05 5.94 18.10
N ASP A 405 1.34 5.10 17.31
CA ASP A 405 -0.12 5.16 17.12
C ASP A 405 -0.59 6.56 16.73
N SER A 406 0.11 7.21 15.81
CA SER A 406 -0.18 8.58 15.39
C SER A 406 0.08 8.79 13.90
N ALA A 407 -0.70 9.68 13.29
CA ALA A 407 -0.39 10.24 11.98
C ALA A 407 -0.28 11.77 12.08
N TYR A 408 0.67 12.35 11.38
CA TYR A 408 0.87 13.80 11.35
C TYR A 408 0.65 14.34 9.94
N PHE A 409 -0.10 15.45 9.84
CA PHE A 409 -0.50 16.13 8.61
C PHE A 409 0.26 17.44 8.52
N PHE A 410 1.31 17.43 7.72
CA PHE A 410 2.15 18.61 7.46
C PHE A 410 1.58 19.40 6.30
N ARG A 411 1.35 20.70 6.49
CA ARG A 411 1.14 21.59 5.35
C ARG A 411 2.43 21.65 4.54
N ARG A 412 2.31 21.43 3.23
CA ARG A 412 3.44 21.45 2.29
C ARG A 412 3.32 22.69 1.40
N ASP A 413 4.42 23.39 1.24
CA ASP A 413 4.52 24.45 0.23
C ASP A 413 4.82 23.83 -1.15
N PRO A 414 3.89 23.91 -2.13
CA PRO A 414 4.12 23.37 -3.46
C PRO A 414 5.26 24.05 -4.23
N GLN A 415 5.65 25.26 -3.87
CA GLN A 415 6.71 26.00 -4.58
C GLN A 415 8.11 25.61 -4.09
N THR A 416 8.28 25.45 -2.79
CA THR A 416 9.58 25.18 -2.16
C THR A 416 9.77 23.73 -1.78
N GLY A 417 8.69 22.94 -1.68
CA GLY A 417 8.72 21.56 -1.17
C GLY A 417 8.89 21.48 0.34
N GLU A 418 8.89 22.60 1.07
CA GLU A 418 9.06 22.61 2.51
C GLU A 418 7.78 22.21 3.24
N LEU A 419 7.96 21.53 4.39
CA LEU A 419 6.90 21.18 5.32
C LEU A 419 6.84 22.20 6.45
N ALA A 420 5.63 22.62 6.84
CA ALA A 420 5.40 23.51 7.98
C ALA A 420 5.80 22.86 9.30
N SER A 421 6.09 23.67 10.30
CA SER A 421 6.57 23.23 11.62
C SER A 421 5.44 22.89 12.63
N ASP A 422 4.18 23.15 12.25
CA ASP A 422 2.98 23.01 13.09
C ASP A 422 1.96 22.01 12.47
N PRO A 423 2.31 20.72 12.33
CA PRO A 423 1.41 19.75 11.75
C PRO A 423 0.22 19.44 12.64
N LYS A 424 -0.90 19.04 12.03
CA LYS A 424 -2.03 18.46 12.75
C LYS A 424 -1.74 17.01 13.11
N GLU A 425 -2.22 16.56 14.27
CA GLU A 425 -2.11 15.18 14.73
C GLU A 425 -3.43 14.44 14.63
N LEU A 426 -3.37 13.17 14.23
CA LEU A 426 -4.43 12.19 14.35
C LEU A 426 -3.95 11.02 15.19
N SER A 427 -4.61 10.77 16.33
CA SER A 427 -4.40 9.55 17.11
C SER A 427 -5.12 8.38 16.42
N ILE A 428 -4.35 7.38 15.97
CA ILE A 428 -4.86 6.20 15.26
C ILE A 428 -3.89 5.04 15.45
N GLY A 429 -4.41 3.85 15.80
CA GLY A 429 -3.60 2.68 16.07
C GLY A 429 -2.80 2.22 14.87
N SER A 430 -1.48 2.20 15.00
CA SER A 430 -0.50 1.63 14.06
C SER A 430 -0.75 1.93 12.57
N PRO A 431 -0.83 3.22 12.15
CA PRO A 431 -1.11 3.60 10.76
C PRO A 431 0.12 3.31 9.88
N VAL A 432 -0.10 2.62 8.76
CA VAL A 432 0.99 2.13 7.91
C VAL A 432 0.74 2.23 6.41
N ASP A 433 -0.43 2.73 5.99
CA ASP A 433 -0.70 3.06 4.58
C ASP A 433 -1.77 4.14 4.42
N PHE A 434 -1.68 4.95 3.36
CA PHE A 434 -2.57 6.08 3.08
C PHE A 434 -2.93 6.13 1.60
N LYS A 435 -4.22 6.21 1.27
CA LYS A 435 -4.70 6.37 -0.11
C LYS A 435 -5.74 7.47 -0.19
N PHE A 436 -5.49 8.46 -1.03
CA PHE A 436 -6.48 9.48 -1.36
C PHE A 436 -7.38 9.03 -2.51
N VAL A 437 -8.67 9.21 -2.35
CA VAL A 437 -9.68 8.90 -3.38
C VAL A 437 -10.59 10.11 -3.54
N SER A 438 -10.76 10.58 -4.77
CA SER A 438 -11.74 11.62 -5.07
C SER A 438 -13.14 11.06 -4.85
N PRO A 439 -14.03 11.74 -4.10
CA PRO A 439 -15.36 11.21 -3.79
C PRO A 439 -16.28 11.10 -5.02
N SER A 440 -16.06 11.84 -6.07
CA SER A 440 -16.91 11.81 -7.29
C SER A 440 -16.11 12.17 -8.55
#